data_d8f557508f906feddd8a5e515baf077b
#
_entry.id   d8f557508f906feddd8a5e515baf077b
#
_cell.length_a   1.000
_cell.length_b   1.000
_cell.length_c   1.000
_cell.angle_alpha   90.00
_cell.angle_beta   90.00
_cell.angle_gamma   90.00
#
_symmetry.space_group_name_H-M   'P 1'
#
loop_
_entity.id
_entity.type
_entity.pdbx_description
1 polymer ?
#
loop_
_entity_poly.entity_id
_entity_poly.type
_entity_poly.pdbx_seq_one_letter_code
_entity_poly.pdbx_strand_id
1 'polypeptide(L)'
;DALNSSAHVYNKNELLVEKHSLTADFKLADDNGFVQYKGQFYASLDKLSKLLDMTCSFDTATNTLTMTDKSEGVSTVPTKYDLRERQRVSLIRDQGSYGTCWAFAATSALESALMPEEQLLFSVDHMSMSNSFNVNQYDGGEYTMGMAYLAAWQGPVYDADDPYGDGV
;
A
#
# COMPACT_ATOMS: atom_id res chain seq x y z
N ASP A 1 7.90 15.46 28.81
CA ASP A 1 9.17 15.03 28.18
C ASP A 1 8.90 13.83 27.29
N ALA A 2 8.67 14.10 26.00
CA ALA A 2 8.31 13.10 25.00
C ALA A 2 9.45 12.09 24.71
N LEU A 3 10.61 12.29 25.31
CA LEU A 3 11.84 11.53 25.05
C LEU A 3 12.03 10.32 26.01
N ASN A 4 11.12 10.11 26.95
CA ASN A 4 11.27 9.08 27.97
C ASN A 4 10.53 7.78 27.69
N SER A 5 9.97 7.61 26.49
CA SER A 5 9.22 6.39 26.17
C SER A 5 9.67 5.80 24.85
N SER A 6 9.96 4.51 24.84
CA SER A 6 10.25 3.73 23.64
C SER A 6 9.26 2.60 23.49
N ALA A 7 8.90 2.29 22.26
CA ALA A 7 8.02 1.18 21.94
C ALA A 7 8.78 0.11 21.15
N HIS A 8 8.73 -1.14 21.61
CA HIS A 8 9.22 -2.28 20.87
C HIS A 8 8.04 -3.04 20.26
N VAL A 9 8.05 -3.26 18.95
CA VAL A 9 7.07 -4.13 18.30
C VAL A 9 7.60 -5.54 18.35
N TYR A 10 6.99 -6.38 19.18
CA TYR A 10 7.27 -7.81 19.20
C TYR A 10 6.27 -8.59 18.37
N ASN A 11 6.74 -9.72 17.84
CA ASN A 11 6.02 -10.64 16.97
C ASN A 11 4.57 -10.88 17.45
N LYS A 12 3.57 -10.76 16.59
CA LYS A 12 2.14 -10.98 16.82
C LYS A 12 1.37 -9.89 17.59
N ASN A 13 1.50 -8.64 17.19
CA ASN A 13 0.67 -7.54 17.72
C ASN A 13 0.83 -7.23 19.22
N GLU A 14 1.88 -7.70 19.86
CA GLU A 14 2.22 -7.25 21.20
C GLU A 14 3.19 -6.06 21.12
N LEU A 15 2.72 -4.91 21.53
CA LEU A 15 3.51 -3.70 21.66
C LEU A 15 4.03 -3.62 23.10
N LEU A 16 5.33 -3.74 23.27
CA LEU A 16 5.99 -3.50 24.55
C LEU A 16 6.49 -2.06 24.60
N VAL A 17 6.00 -1.28 25.53
CA VAL A 17 6.45 0.08 25.76
C VAL A 17 7.41 0.08 26.96
N GLU A 18 8.66 0.39 26.71
CA GLU A 18 9.66 0.55 27.74
C GLU A 18 9.94 2.03 28.01
N LYS A 19 10.05 2.38 29.26
CA LYS A 19 10.38 3.72 29.69
C LYS A 19 11.89 3.81 29.92
N HIS A 20 12.58 4.59 29.08
CA HIS A 20 14.00 4.83 29.23
C HIS A 20 14.28 6.28 29.61
N SER A 21 15.16 6.48 30.59
CA SER A 21 15.78 7.79 30.83
C SER A 21 16.86 8.01 29.78
N LEU A 22 16.63 8.89 28.83
CA LEU A 22 17.61 9.28 27.85
C LEU A 22 18.63 10.19 28.47
N THR A 23 19.90 9.78 28.48
CA THR A 23 21.05 10.55 28.93
C THR A 23 21.72 11.27 27.76
N ALA A 24 22.80 12.00 28.03
CA ALA A 24 23.49 12.91 27.08
C ALA A 24 24.06 12.25 25.81
N ASP A 25 24.01 10.92 25.66
CA ASP A 25 24.52 10.19 24.47
C ASP A 25 23.49 10.05 23.35
N PHE A 26 22.43 10.80 23.43
CA PHE A 26 21.32 10.81 22.51
C PHE A 26 21.66 11.59 21.24
N LYS A 27 21.52 10.96 20.08
CA LYS A 27 21.70 11.62 18.78
C LYS A 27 20.41 11.53 17.97
N LEU A 28 19.97 12.67 17.42
CA LEU A 28 18.96 12.66 16.36
C LEU A 28 19.48 11.85 15.19
N ALA A 29 18.74 10.84 14.75
CA ALA A 29 19.12 9.99 13.64
C ALA A 29 18.95 10.70 12.30
N ASP A 30 17.94 11.57 12.19
CA ASP A 30 17.66 12.39 11.04
C ASP A 30 16.69 13.54 11.41
N ASP A 31 16.42 14.42 10.43
CA ASP A 31 15.44 15.52 10.57
C ASP A 31 13.98 15.00 10.59
N ASN A 32 13.77 13.70 10.43
CA ASN A 32 12.45 13.06 10.35
C ASN A 32 11.88 12.67 11.73
N GLY A 33 12.56 13.00 12.83
CA GLY A 33 12.08 12.74 14.20
C GLY A 33 12.26 11.30 14.67
N PHE A 34 13.14 10.54 14.02
CA PHE A 34 13.67 9.31 14.56
C PHE A 34 14.94 9.57 15.36
N VAL A 35 15.12 8.76 16.37
CA VAL A 35 16.23 8.87 17.28
C VAL A 35 16.93 7.54 17.40
N GLN A 36 18.25 7.54 17.38
CA GLN A 36 19.05 6.35 17.63
C GLN A 36 19.69 6.40 19.02
N TYR A 37 19.45 5.37 19.80
CA TYR A 37 20.05 5.18 21.12
C TYR A 37 20.50 3.72 21.28
N LYS A 38 21.77 3.50 21.63
CA LYS A 38 22.38 2.16 21.79
C LYS A 38 22.11 1.21 20.61
N GLY A 39 22.12 1.74 19.38
CA GLY A 39 21.91 0.97 18.15
C GLY A 39 20.45 0.68 17.81
N GLN A 40 19.50 1.10 18.63
CA GLN A 40 18.05 0.97 18.37
C GLN A 40 17.47 2.30 17.93
N PHE A 41 16.41 2.23 17.09
CA PHE A 41 15.69 3.41 16.62
C PHE A 41 14.42 3.61 17.45
N TYR A 42 14.17 4.89 17.77
CA TYR A 42 13.02 5.33 18.54
C TYR A 42 12.28 6.41 17.75
N ALA A 43 10.98 6.45 17.88
CA ALA A 43 10.14 7.50 17.33
C ALA A 43 9.23 8.09 18.40
N SER A 44 8.90 9.37 18.28
CA SER A 44 7.88 9.97 19.15
C SER A 44 6.49 9.40 18.80
N LEU A 45 5.56 9.42 19.75
CA LEU A 45 4.17 9.02 19.51
C LEU A 45 3.51 9.85 18.41
N ASP A 46 3.83 11.13 18.32
CA ASP A 46 3.34 12.00 17.24
C ASP A 46 3.85 11.58 15.87
N LYS A 47 5.11 11.16 15.81
CA LYS A 47 5.69 10.64 14.56
C LYS A 47 5.06 9.32 14.17
N LEU A 48 4.90 8.43 15.14
CA LEU A 48 4.24 7.13 14.93
C LEU A 48 2.79 7.33 14.46
N SER A 49 2.07 8.23 15.09
CA SER A 49 0.70 8.60 14.76
C SER A 49 0.56 9.10 13.32
N LYS A 50 1.50 9.95 12.88
CA LYS A 50 1.52 10.47 11.50
C LYS A 50 1.92 9.41 10.48
N LEU A 51 2.91 8.58 10.82
CA LEU A 51 3.43 7.56 9.91
C LEU A 51 2.41 6.44 9.66
N LEU A 52 1.66 6.07 10.70
CA LEU A 52 0.66 4.99 10.64
C LEU A 52 -0.75 5.50 10.34
N ASP A 53 -0.92 6.83 10.25
CA ASP A 53 -2.22 7.51 10.18
C ASP A 53 -3.22 7.07 11.27
N MET A 54 -2.68 6.84 12.46
CA MET A 54 -3.41 6.40 13.65
C MET A 54 -3.33 7.43 14.76
N THR A 55 -4.29 7.41 15.68
CA THR A 55 -4.16 8.13 16.94
C THR A 55 -3.44 7.23 17.94
N CYS A 56 -2.28 7.68 18.42
CA CYS A 56 -1.47 6.96 19.39
C CYS A 56 -1.51 7.70 20.73
N SER A 57 -1.90 7.02 21.79
CA SER A 57 -1.86 7.56 23.17
C SER A 57 -1.20 6.56 24.10
N PHE A 58 -0.45 7.08 25.07
CA PHE A 58 0.24 6.24 26.04
C PHE A 58 -0.21 6.60 27.47
N ASP A 59 -0.77 5.63 28.16
CA ASP A 59 -1.12 5.74 29.57
C ASP A 59 0.06 5.28 30.44
N THR A 60 0.66 6.23 31.14
CA THR A 60 1.81 5.98 32.01
C THR A 60 1.46 5.25 33.28
N ALA A 61 0.19 5.27 33.73
CA ALA A 61 -0.24 4.60 34.94
C ALA A 61 -0.42 3.10 34.72
N THR A 62 -0.94 2.73 33.55
CA THR A 62 -1.18 1.33 33.18
C THR A 62 -0.11 0.75 32.31
N ASN A 63 0.86 1.57 31.88
CA ASN A 63 1.92 1.23 30.89
C ASN A 63 1.35 0.70 29.58
N THR A 64 0.22 1.28 29.14
CA THR A 64 -0.52 0.82 27.95
C THR A 64 -0.39 1.82 26.82
N LEU A 65 0.03 1.35 25.64
CA LEU A 65 -0.07 2.10 24.38
C LEU A 65 -1.39 1.73 23.70
N THR A 66 -2.23 2.74 23.50
CA THR A 66 -3.46 2.60 22.72
C THR A 66 -3.22 3.19 21.33
N MET A 67 -3.50 2.40 20.30
CA MET A 67 -3.46 2.80 18.90
C MET A 67 -4.85 2.64 18.32
N THR A 68 -5.47 3.73 17.92
CA THR A 68 -6.79 3.75 17.28
C THR A 68 -6.65 4.30 15.87
N ASP A 69 -7.33 3.66 14.95
CA ASP A 69 -7.43 4.18 13.57
C ASP A 69 -8.09 5.55 13.63
N LYS A 70 -7.54 6.55 12.94
CA LYS A 70 -8.16 7.87 12.82
C LYS A 70 -9.53 7.81 12.15
N SER A 71 -9.77 6.74 11.39
CA SER A 71 -11.06 6.47 10.77
C SER A 71 -12.14 5.94 11.73
N GLU A 72 -11.79 5.54 12.97
CA GLU A 72 -12.77 5.07 13.97
C GLU A 72 -13.61 6.18 14.62
N GLY A 73 -13.59 7.38 14.07
CA GLY A 73 -14.68 8.34 14.27
C GLY A 73 -15.86 7.98 13.39
N VAL A 74 -16.65 6.98 13.77
CA VAL A 74 -17.84 6.51 13.05
C VAL A 74 -17.51 6.07 11.63
N SER A 75 -17.09 4.82 11.46
CA SER A 75 -17.16 4.14 10.17
C SER A 75 -18.64 3.99 9.79
N THR A 76 -19.26 5.06 9.37
CA THR A 76 -20.45 4.95 8.57
C THR A 76 -19.98 4.44 7.21
N VAL A 77 -20.01 3.12 7.04
CA VAL A 77 -19.93 2.55 5.71
C VAL A 77 -20.98 3.30 4.90
N PRO A 78 -20.60 4.03 3.86
CA PRO A 78 -21.55 4.83 3.11
C PRO A 78 -22.63 3.92 2.54
N THR A 79 -23.88 4.35 2.58
CA THR A 79 -25.02 3.61 2.02
C THR A 79 -24.88 3.39 0.52
N LYS A 80 -24.04 4.21 -0.14
CA LYS A 80 -23.69 4.12 -1.56
C LYS A 80 -22.21 4.43 -1.73
N TYR A 81 -21.51 3.59 -2.47
CA TYR A 81 -20.12 3.83 -2.84
C TYR A 81 -19.96 3.53 -4.33
N ASP A 82 -19.67 4.56 -5.12
CA ASP A 82 -19.48 4.47 -6.56
C ASP A 82 -18.13 5.10 -6.93
N LEU A 83 -17.22 4.27 -7.46
CA LEU A 83 -15.88 4.71 -7.86
C LEU A 83 -15.91 5.74 -8.99
N ARG A 84 -16.95 5.74 -9.82
CA ARG A 84 -17.14 6.73 -10.90
C ARG A 84 -17.36 8.13 -10.35
N GLU A 85 -18.14 8.26 -9.27
CA GLU A 85 -18.38 9.53 -8.57
C GLU A 85 -17.10 10.05 -7.90
N ARG A 86 -16.14 9.16 -7.64
CA ARG A 86 -14.85 9.47 -7.05
C ARG A 86 -13.72 9.64 -8.07
N GLN A 87 -14.04 9.60 -9.36
CA GLN A 87 -13.06 9.67 -10.45
C GLN A 87 -11.95 8.60 -10.33
N ARG A 88 -12.32 7.41 -9.86
CA ARG A 88 -11.43 6.26 -9.66
C ARG A 88 -11.77 5.08 -10.57
N VAL A 89 -12.22 5.37 -11.78
CA VAL A 89 -12.46 4.36 -12.82
C VAL A 89 -11.72 4.78 -14.08
N SER A 90 -10.82 3.92 -14.54
CA SER A 90 -10.08 4.13 -15.77
C SER A 90 -10.97 3.93 -17.01
N LEU A 91 -10.41 4.19 -18.18
CA LEU A 91 -11.09 4.02 -19.45
C LEU A 91 -11.57 2.58 -19.62
N ILE A 92 -12.85 2.41 -19.97
CA ILE A 92 -13.39 1.09 -20.29
C ILE A 92 -12.88 0.69 -21.67
N ARG A 93 -12.25 -0.47 -21.76
CA ARG A 93 -11.66 -1.03 -22.97
C ARG A 93 -12.33 -2.35 -23.32
N ASP A 94 -12.30 -2.74 -24.58
CA ASP A 94 -12.86 -3.99 -25.09
C ASP A 94 -11.74 -5.02 -25.30
N GLN A 95 -11.90 -6.22 -24.71
CA GLN A 95 -10.95 -7.31 -24.86
C GLN A 95 -11.06 -8.03 -26.22
N GLY A 96 -12.12 -7.77 -26.99
CA GLY A 96 -12.38 -8.49 -28.23
C GLY A 96 -12.58 -9.99 -28.01
N SER A 97 -11.99 -10.80 -28.89
CA SER A 97 -12.12 -12.27 -28.88
C SER A 97 -11.08 -13.00 -28.01
N TYR A 98 -10.19 -12.27 -27.36
CA TYR A 98 -9.13 -12.87 -26.54
C TYR A 98 -9.63 -13.25 -25.13
N GLY A 99 -8.98 -14.19 -24.49
CA GLY A 99 -9.25 -14.62 -23.10
C GLY A 99 -8.55 -13.74 -22.05
N THR A 100 -8.43 -12.43 -22.28
CA THR A 100 -7.59 -11.51 -21.50
C THR A 100 -8.35 -10.75 -20.42
N CYS A 101 -9.59 -11.14 -20.11
CA CYS A 101 -10.41 -10.45 -19.08
C CYS A 101 -9.72 -10.29 -17.73
N TRP A 102 -8.92 -11.28 -17.32
CA TRP A 102 -8.14 -11.25 -16.08
C TRP A 102 -7.09 -10.14 -16.09
N ALA A 103 -6.43 -9.90 -17.22
CA ALA A 103 -5.40 -8.86 -17.37
C ALA A 103 -6.06 -7.47 -17.43
N PHE A 104 -7.20 -7.31 -18.13
CA PHE A 104 -8.01 -6.09 -18.09
C PHE A 104 -8.45 -5.75 -16.67
N ALA A 105 -8.94 -6.74 -15.93
CA ALA A 105 -9.38 -6.53 -14.55
C ALA A 105 -8.20 -6.11 -13.63
N ALA A 106 -7.04 -6.76 -13.79
CA ALA A 106 -5.85 -6.46 -12.99
C ALA A 106 -5.28 -5.07 -13.31
N THR A 107 -5.14 -4.70 -14.59
CA THR A 107 -4.67 -3.36 -14.99
C THR A 107 -5.65 -2.27 -14.56
N SER A 108 -6.96 -2.47 -14.78
CA SER A 108 -7.98 -1.50 -14.35
C SER A 108 -8.03 -1.32 -12.83
N ALA A 109 -7.80 -2.36 -12.05
CA ALA A 109 -7.70 -2.25 -10.60
C ALA A 109 -6.48 -1.43 -10.17
N LEU A 110 -5.33 -1.63 -10.82
CA LEU A 110 -4.12 -0.87 -10.57
C LEU A 110 -4.30 0.61 -10.96
N GLU A 111 -4.83 0.87 -12.15
CA GLU A 111 -5.17 2.22 -12.63
C GLU A 111 -6.11 2.94 -11.65
N SER A 112 -7.17 2.25 -11.23
CA SER A 112 -8.13 2.78 -10.25
C SER A 112 -7.50 3.10 -8.90
N ALA A 113 -6.51 2.32 -8.47
CA ALA A 113 -5.81 2.57 -7.21
C ALA A 113 -4.95 3.84 -7.26
N LEU A 114 -4.38 4.17 -8.43
CA LEU A 114 -3.55 5.36 -8.65
C LEU A 114 -4.39 6.62 -8.87
N MET A 115 -5.63 6.47 -9.32
CA MET A 115 -6.54 7.60 -9.58
C MET A 115 -7.08 8.22 -8.27
N PRO A 116 -7.42 9.49 -8.26
CA PRO A 116 -7.34 10.47 -9.36
C PRO A 116 -5.96 11.13 -9.51
N GLU A 117 -5.01 10.82 -8.64
CA GLU A 117 -3.71 11.47 -8.56
C GLU A 117 -2.89 11.22 -9.84
N GLU A 118 -2.96 10.00 -10.36
CA GLU A 118 -2.33 9.60 -11.61
C GLU A 118 -3.36 8.97 -12.55
N GLN A 119 -3.43 9.45 -13.78
CA GLN A 119 -4.32 8.93 -14.81
C GLN A 119 -3.49 8.19 -15.86
N LEU A 120 -3.15 6.96 -15.54
CA LEU A 120 -2.31 6.10 -16.37
C LEU A 120 -3.13 4.98 -16.97
N LEU A 121 -2.73 4.51 -18.15
CA LEU A 121 -3.22 3.28 -18.76
C LEU A 121 -2.06 2.31 -18.91
N PHE A 122 -2.29 1.06 -18.50
CA PHE A 122 -1.29 0.01 -18.58
C PHE A 122 -1.61 -1.00 -19.67
N SER A 123 -0.57 -1.51 -20.30
CA SER A 123 -0.66 -2.51 -21.36
C SER A 123 -1.24 -3.81 -20.81
N VAL A 124 -2.34 -4.21 -21.43
CA VAL A 124 -2.96 -5.53 -21.21
C VAL A 124 -2.22 -6.59 -22.01
N ASP A 125 -1.71 -6.25 -23.20
CA ASP A 125 -0.92 -7.16 -24.04
C ASP A 125 0.34 -7.58 -23.32
N HIS A 126 1.12 -6.64 -22.78
CA HIS A 126 2.32 -6.97 -22.03
C HIS A 126 2.01 -7.89 -20.84
N MET A 127 0.97 -7.60 -20.09
CA MET A 127 0.58 -8.47 -18.95
C MET A 127 0.15 -9.87 -19.43
N SER A 128 -0.56 -9.98 -20.55
CA SER A 128 -1.10 -11.24 -21.03
C SER A 128 -0.08 -12.08 -21.83
N MET A 129 0.91 -11.46 -22.47
CA MET A 129 1.89 -12.12 -23.31
C MET A 129 3.27 -12.24 -22.68
N SER A 130 3.71 -11.23 -21.93
CA SER A 130 5.05 -11.14 -21.35
C SER A 130 5.10 -11.56 -19.89
N ASN A 131 4.15 -12.39 -19.43
CA ASN A 131 4.16 -13.00 -18.12
C ASN A 131 4.95 -14.33 -18.10
N SER A 132 5.23 -14.86 -16.91
CA SER A 132 5.98 -16.12 -16.75
C SER A 132 5.12 -17.37 -16.87
N PHE A 133 3.84 -17.23 -17.23
CA PHE A 133 2.93 -18.38 -17.37
C PHE A 133 2.93 -18.89 -18.81
N ASN A 134 2.87 -20.20 -18.97
CA ASN A 134 2.78 -20.83 -20.28
C ASN A 134 1.30 -20.95 -20.70
N VAL A 135 0.63 -19.81 -20.89
CA VAL A 135 -0.76 -19.71 -21.35
C VAL A 135 -0.83 -18.85 -22.59
N ASN A 136 -1.73 -19.22 -23.49
CA ASN A 136 -2.02 -18.45 -24.67
C ASN A 136 -3.06 -17.37 -24.35
N GLN A 137 -3.02 -16.22 -25.05
CA GLN A 137 -4.02 -15.16 -24.87
C GLN A 137 -5.48 -15.62 -25.02
N TYR A 138 -5.73 -16.72 -25.77
CA TYR A 138 -7.08 -17.27 -25.95
C TYR A 138 -7.55 -18.19 -24.81
N ASP A 139 -6.62 -18.67 -23.99
CA ASP A 139 -6.92 -19.71 -22.97
C ASP A 139 -7.57 -19.16 -21.71
N GLY A 140 -7.61 -17.84 -21.55
CA GLY A 140 -8.07 -17.21 -20.32
C GLY A 140 -7.00 -17.15 -19.24
N GLY A 141 -7.40 -16.80 -18.01
CA GLY A 141 -6.50 -16.72 -16.87
C GLY A 141 -7.23 -16.32 -15.59
N GLU A 142 -6.46 -16.11 -14.53
CA GLU A 142 -6.98 -15.80 -13.21
C GLU A 142 -6.33 -14.53 -12.64
N TYR A 143 -6.99 -13.91 -11.67
CA TYR A 143 -6.49 -12.70 -11.00
C TYR A 143 -5.11 -12.89 -10.33
N THR A 144 -4.80 -14.12 -9.90
CA THR A 144 -3.50 -14.47 -9.31
C THR A 144 -2.35 -14.33 -10.30
N MET A 145 -2.60 -14.48 -11.60
CA MET A 145 -1.60 -14.26 -12.65
C MET A 145 -1.20 -12.79 -12.73
N GLY A 146 -2.15 -11.86 -12.68
CA GLY A 146 -1.88 -10.43 -12.61
C GLY A 146 -1.08 -10.05 -11.35
N MET A 147 -1.45 -10.61 -10.20
CA MET A 147 -0.69 -10.41 -8.96
C MET A 147 0.75 -10.92 -9.07
N ALA A 148 0.95 -12.12 -9.63
CA ALA A 148 2.28 -12.71 -9.79
C ALA A 148 3.14 -11.92 -10.77
N TYR A 149 2.57 -11.46 -11.88
CA TYR A 149 3.24 -10.59 -12.86
C TYR A 149 3.77 -9.31 -12.21
N LEU A 150 2.93 -8.63 -11.42
CA LEU A 150 3.32 -7.41 -10.71
C LEU A 150 4.35 -7.70 -9.61
N ALA A 151 4.15 -8.77 -8.83
CA ALA A 151 5.06 -9.15 -7.75
C ALA A 151 6.44 -9.60 -8.27
N ALA A 152 6.49 -10.16 -9.48
CA ALA A 152 7.74 -10.55 -10.14
C ALA A 152 8.46 -9.38 -10.84
N TRP A 153 7.94 -8.14 -10.75
CA TRP A 153 8.49 -6.96 -11.41
C TRP A 153 8.60 -7.09 -12.95
N GLN A 154 7.67 -7.83 -13.56
CA GLN A 154 7.60 -7.99 -15.01
C GLN A 154 6.94 -6.79 -15.71
N GLY A 155 6.23 -5.97 -14.99
CA GLY A 155 5.55 -4.74 -15.36
C GLY A 155 5.01 -4.00 -14.14
N PRO A 156 4.10 -3.03 -14.32
CA PRO A 156 3.35 -2.75 -15.55
C PRO A 156 4.16 -1.96 -16.59
N VAL A 157 3.73 -2.07 -17.85
CA VAL A 157 4.17 -1.25 -18.97
C VAL A 157 3.04 -0.33 -19.37
N TYR A 158 3.32 0.85 -19.91
CA TYR A 158 2.28 1.76 -20.38
C TYR A 158 1.61 1.26 -21.65
N ASP A 159 0.31 1.45 -21.77
CA ASP A 159 -0.48 1.08 -22.95
C ASP A 159 0.02 1.77 -24.23
N ALA A 160 0.61 2.96 -24.11
CA ALA A 160 1.19 3.68 -25.23
C ALA A 160 2.48 3.03 -25.77
N ASP A 161 3.20 2.27 -24.95
CA ASP A 161 4.44 1.59 -25.33
C ASP A 161 4.18 0.18 -25.89
N ASP A 162 3.04 -0.40 -25.54
CA ASP A 162 2.62 -1.74 -25.99
C ASP A 162 1.07 -1.78 -26.05
N PRO A 163 0.49 -1.28 -27.17
CA PRO A 163 -0.95 -1.16 -27.33
C PRO A 163 -1.64 -2.50 -27.51
N TYR A 164 -2.85 -2.61 -26.97
CA TYR A 164 -3.63 -3.84 -27.01
C TYR A 164 -4.01 -4.26 -28.42
N GLY A 165 -3.67 -5.50 -28.80
CA GLY A 165 -4.10 -6.15 -30.06
C GLY A 165 -3.20 -5.88 -31.24
N ASP A 166 -1.98 -5.37 -31.04
CA ASP A 166 -1.01 -5.17 -32.12
C ASP A 166 -0.22 -6.44 -32.47
N GLY A 167 -0.29 -7.48 -31.61
CA GLY A 167 0.24 -8.81 -31.86
C GLY A 167 1.74 -8.95 -31.69
N VAL A 168 2.39 -8.00 -30.98
CA VAL A 168 3.83 -8.03 -30.69
C VAL A 168 4.08 -8.11 -29.18
#